data_64fcb5b227e38d052f5532a33e26a6fe
#
_entry.id   64fcb5b227e38d052f5532a33e26a6fe
#
_cell.length_a   1.000
_cell.length_b   1.000
_cell.length_c   1.000
_cell.angle_alpha   90.00
_cell.angle_beta   90.00
_cell.angle_gamma   90.00
#
_symmetry.space_group_name_H-M   'P 1'
#
loop_
_entity.id
_entity.type
_entity.pdbx_description
1 polymer ?
#
loop_
_entity_poly.entity_id
_entity_poly.type
_entity_poly.pdbx_seq_one_letter_code
_entity_poly.pdbx_strand_id
1 'polypeptide(L)'
;SRGLGDVYKRQLQNCAANLGGMLTPFGNPQNLYLFNHYTIPNGEFLTIMLPPFLLSTALILLCCLFLPREGLTVPRQETLPDKRRTAVYGVLFCVAVAMVLRGIPYWLGLLVIVMALLVLDRRALLGVDWGLLVTFAAFFTFSGNMARIEPVRELFRKLLTHGAMPVAALTSQVISNVPAAILLSRFTDDYRGLLVGVNIGGAGTLVASLASLITFREYTKHVKGQTGRFMVLFSAISFGFLGVLLVAMTLWMR
;
A
#
# COMPACT_ATOMS: atom_id res chain seq x y z
N SER A 1 -25.88 5.52 -17.31
CA SER A 1 -25.01 4.34 -17.16
C SER A 1 -23.50 4.63 -17.23
N ARG A 2 -23.03 5.68 -17.97
CA ARG A 2 -21.60 6.03 -18.07
C ARG A 2 -20.94 6.28 -16.72
N GLY A 3 -21.59 6.94 -15.77
CA GLY A 3 -20.99 7.25 -14.46
C GLY A 3 -20.73 6.06 -13.54
N LEU A 4 -21.49 4.94 -13.64
CA LEU A 4 -21.23 3.73 -12.84
C LEU A 4 -20.02 2.96 -13.34
N GLY A 5 -19.85 2.84 -14.65
CA GLY A 5 -18.69 2.18 -15.24
C GLY A 5 -17.38 2.86 -14.86
N ASP A 6 -17.36 4.20 -14.82
CA ASP A 6 -16.18 4.97 -14.44
C ASP A 6 -15.82 4.80 -12.95
N VAL A 7 -16.83 4.77 -12.05
CA VAL A 7 -16.61 4.48 -10.63
C VAL A 7 -16.03 3.08 -10.45
N TYR A 8 -16.63 2.10 -11.13
CA TYR A 8 -16.17 0.71 -11.05
C TYR A 8 -14.72 0.55 -11.55
N LYS A 9 -14.37 1.14 -12.71
CA LYS A 9 -13.01 1.15 -13.25
C LYS A 9 -12.01 1.76 -12.26
N ARG A 10 -12.32 2.93 -11.71
CA ARG A 10 -11.45 3.61 -10.73
C ARG A 10 -11.29 2.80 -9.45
N GLN A 11 -12.37 2.13 -9.02
CA GLN A 11 -12.29 1.28 -7.84
C GLN A 11 -11.43 0.04 -8.06
N LEU A 12 -11.50 -0.60 -9.22
CA LEU A 12 -10.59 -1.70 -9.53
C LEU A 12 -9.13 -1.24 -9.65
N GLN A 13 -8.88 -0.04 -10.20
CA GLN A 13 -7.55 0.57 -10.20
C GLN A 13 -7.04 0.82 -8.77
N ASN A 14 -7.91 1.30 -7.85
CA ASN A 14 -7.58 1.46 -6.45
C ASN A 14 -7.23 0.13 -5.78
N CYS A 15 -8.04 -0.91 -5.99
CA CYS A 15 -7.75 -2.25 -5.49
C CYS A 15 -6.41 -2.78 -6.05
N ALA A 16 -6.16 -2.58 -7.36
CA ALA A 16 -4.93 -2.99 -7.99
C ALA A 16 -3.70 -2.24 -7.44
N ALA A 17 -3.82 -0.93 -7.17
CA ALA A 17 -2.74 -0.15 -6.57
C ALA A 17 -2.41 -0.61 -5.15
N ASN A 18 -3.43 -0.85 -4.31
CA ASN A 18 -3.24 -1.31 -2.93
C ASN A 18 -2.71 -2.74 -2.86
N LEU A 19 -3.43 -3.67 -3.50
CA LEU A 19 -3.18 -5.10 -3.39
C LEU A 19 -2.03 -5.55 -4.31
N GLY A 20 -1.81 -4.87 -5.44
CA GLY A 20 -0.70 -5.15 -6.35
C GLY A 20 0.67 -4.82 -5.75
N GLY A 21 0.75 -3.78 -4.91
CA GLY A 21 1.99 -3.40 -4.22
C GLY A 21 2.42 -4.36 -3.12
N MET A 22 1.57 -5.31 -2.70
CA MET A 22 1.89 -6.17 -1.56
C MET A 22 2.99 -7.21 -1.85
N LEU A 23 3.25 -7.55 -3.11
CA LEU A 23 4.18 -8.63 -3.47
C LEU A 23 5.65 -8.30 -3.16
N THR A 24 6.01 -7.02 -3.10
CA THR A 24 7.39 -6.60 -2.88
C THR A 24 7.55 -5.76 -1.61
N PRO A 25 8.72 -5.83 -0.95
CA PRO A 25 8.98 -5.00 0.24
C PRO A 25 8.89 -3.50 -0.03
N PHE A 26 9.17 -3.06 -1.26
CA PHE A 26 9.16 -1.65 -1.67
C PHE A 26 7.85 -1.23 -2.36
N GLY A 27 6.91 -2.15 -2.56
CA GLY A 27 5.66 -1.84 -3.25
C GLY A 27 4.68 -1.00 -2.43
N ASN A 28 4.73 -1.12 -1.09
CA ASN A 28 3.89 -0.36 -0.17
C ASN A 28 4.70 0.08 1.07
N PRO A 29 4.41 1.25 1.66
CA PRO A 29 5.14 1.75 2.84
C PRO A 29 5.07 0.82 4.06
N GLN A 30 3.92 0.19 4.33
CA GLN A 30 3.77 -0.77 5.43
C GLN A 30 4.65 -2.00 5.23
N ASN A 31 4.83 -2.45 3.99
CA ASN A 31 5.71 -3.57 3.66
C ASN A 31 7.16 -3.21 3.95
N LEU A 32 7.60 -2.05 3.46
CA LEU A 32 8.96 -1.58 3.68
C LEU A 32 9.27 -1.46 5.17
N TYR A 33 8.33 -0.93 5.95
CA TYR A 33 8.48 -0.82 7.39
C TYR A 33 8.59 -2.19 8.07
N LEU A 34 7.63 -3.09 7.87
CA LEU A 34 7.61 -4.40 8.52
C LEU A 34 8.78 -5.28 8.09
N PHE A 35 9.12 -5.25 6.79
CA PHE A 35 10.27 -5.96 6.24
C PHE A 35 11.58 -5.59 6.95
N ASN A 36 11.79 -4.29 7.21
CA ASN A 36 12.98 -3.83 7.91
C ASN A 36 12.87 -4.03 9.44
N HIS A 37 11.72 -3.77 10.03
CA HIS A 37 11.49 -3.86 11.47
C HIS A 37 11.74 -5.27 12.01
N TYR A 38 11.19 -6.28 11.35
CA TYR A 38 11.37 -7.69 11.71
C TYR A 38 12.53 -8.37 11.01
N THR A 39 13.28 -7.67 10.19
CA THR A 39 14.41 -8.20 9.42
C THR A 39 14.02 -9.44 8.60
N ILE A 40 12.83 -9.42 7.99
CA ILE A 40 12.27 -10.55 7.26
C ILE A 40 13.20 -10.93 6.09
N PRO A 41 13.57 -12.21 5.90
CA PRO A 41 14.33 -12.65 4.75
C PRO A 41 13.56 -12.43 3.43
N ASN A 42 14.27 -12.06 2.34
CA ASN A 42 13.66 -11.76 1.03
C ASN A 42 12.75 -12.89 0.51
N GLY A 43 13.24 -14.14 0.59
CA GLY A 43 12.47 -15.31 0.14
C GLY A 43 11.24 -15.58 1.01
N GLU A 44 11.36 -15.38 2.32
CA GLU A 44 10.26 -15.56 3.27
C GLU A 44 9.17 -14.50 3.05
N PHE A 45 9.55 -13.24 2.82
CA PHE A 45 8.59 -12.17 2.49
C PHE A 45 7.75 -12.55 1.27
N LEU A 46 8.39 -13.02 0.19
CA LEU A 46 7.69 -13.46 -1.02
C LEU A 46 6.77 -14.65 -0.74
N THR A 47 7.21 -15.62 0.05
CA THR A 47 6.39 -16.80 0.40
C THR A 47 5.14 -16.41 1.17
N ILE A 48 5.25 -15.45 2.11
CA ILE A 48 4.11 -14.96 2.89
C ILE A 48 3.12 -14.17 2.01
N MET A 49 3.65 -13.34 1.10
CA MET A 49 2.82 -12.40 0.34
C MET A 49 2.29 -12.94 -0.99
N LEU A 50 2.86 -14.03 -1.51
CA LEU A 50 2.43 -14.62 -2.78
C LEU A 50 0.97 -15.11 -2.76
N PRO A 51 0.48 -15.86 -1.75
CA PRO A 51 -0.91 -16.34 -1.73
C PRO A 51 -1.94 -15.20 -1.72
N PRO A 52 -1.87 -14.19 -0.81
CA PRO A 52 -2.83 -13.09 -0.82
C PRO A 52 -2.72 -12.24 -2.11
N PHE A 53 -1.51 -12.10 -2.70
CA PHE A 53 -1.31 -11.42 -3.98
C PHE A 53 -2.00 -12.16 -5.13
N LEU A 54 -1.79 -13.48 -5.26
CA LEU A 54 -2.41 -14.26 -6.33
C LEU A 54 -3.94 -14.25 -6.23
N LEU A 55 -4.47 -14.41 -5.02
CA LEU A 55 -5.92 -14.34 -4.80
C LEU A 55 -6.47 -12.95 -5.14
N SER A 56 -5.80 -11.89 -4.68
CA SER A 56 -6.20 -10.51 -5.01
C SER A 56 -6.19 -10.25 -6.51
N THR A 57 -5.15 -10.72 -7.19
CA THR A 57 -5.01 -10.57 -8.65
C THR A 57 -6.13 -11.34 -9.37
N ALA A 58 -6.41 -12.57 -8.95
CA ALA A 58 -7.50 -13.37 -9.51
C ALA A 58 -8.87 -12.69 -9.33
N LEU A 59 -9.14 -12.14 -8.14
CA LEU A 59 -10.37 -11.39 -7.86
C LEU A 59 -10.49 -10.14 -8.74
N ILE A 60 -9.40 -9.36 -8.89
CA ILE A 60 -9.37 -8.18 -9.74
C ILE A 60 -9.63 -8.56 -11.21
N LEU A 61 -8.95 -9.59 -11.72
CA LEU A 61 -9.16 -10.08 -13.09
C LEU A 61 -10.59 -10.56 -13.31
N LEU A 62 -11.15 -11.29 -12.34
CA LEU A 62 -12.55 -11.73 -12.39
C LEU A 62 -13.50 -10.52 -12.48
N CYS A 63 -13.28 -9.49 -11.67
CA CYS A 63 -14.06 -8.25 -11.72
C CYS A 63 -13.88 -7.51 -13.06
N CYS A 64 -12.71 -7.58 -13.68
CA CYS A 64 -12.46 -6.97 -14.98
C CYS A 64 -13.29 -7.60 -16.12
N LEU A 65 -13.72 -8.86 -15.98
CA LEU A 65 -14.59 -9.51 -16.97
C LEU A 65 -15.97 -8.84 -17.09
N PHE A 66 -16.41 -8.15 -16.05
CA PHE A 66 -17.68 -7.41 -16.02
C PHE A 66 -17.55 -5.95 -16.50
N LEU A 67 -16.35 -5.52 -16.90
CA LEU A 67 -16.16 -4.18 -17.45
C LEU A 67 -16.70 -4.08 -18.87
N PRO A 68 -17.41 -2.97 -19.20
CA PRO A 68 -17.82 -2.71 -20.57
C PRO A 68 -16.58 -2.54 -21.47
N ARG A 69 -16.60 -3.17 -22.64
CA ARG A 69 -15.55 -3.02 -23.65
C ARG A 69 -15.71 -1.67 -24.32
N GLU A 70 -14.89 -0.72 -23.94
CA GLU A 70 -14.81 0.59 -24.56
C GLU A 70 -13.48 0.72 -25.30
N GLY A 71 -13.50 1.25 -26.51
CA GLY A 71 -12.28 1.55 -27.28
C GLY A 71 -11.45 2.60 -26.54
N LEU A 72 -10.21 2.28 -26.18
CA LEU A 72 -9.25 3.21 -25.63
C LEU A 72 -8.64 4.05 -26.75
N THR A 73 -8.97 5.33 -26.79
CA THR A 73 -8.22 6.33 -27.56
C THR A 73 -7.07 6.81 -26.69
N VAL A 74 -5.89 6.23 -26.91
CA VAL A 74 -4.66 6.71 -26.24
C VAL A 74 -4.15 7.92 -27.03
N PRO A 75 -4.05 9.12 -26.45
CA PRO A 75 -3.41 10.24 -27.11
C PRO A 75 -1.97 9.84 -27.50
N ARG A 76 -1.64 10.00 -28.77
CA ARG A 76 -0.27 9.71 -29.23
C ARG A 76 0.66 10.72 -28.56
N GLN A 77 1.53 10.24 -27.68
CA GLN A 77 2.59 11.07 -27.12
C GLN A 77 3.56 11.43 -28.25
N GLU A 78 3.63 12.72 -28.58
CA GLU A 78 4.51 13.21 -29.66
C GLU A 78 5.98 13.25 -29.26
N THR A 79 6.30 13.22 -27.97
CA THR A 79 7.66 13.28 -27.47
C THR A 79 8.08 11.95 -26.84
N LEU A 80 9.06 11.29 -27.46
CA LEU A 80 9.72 10.14 -26.84
C LEU A 80 10.56 10.61 -25.66
N PRO A 81 10.56 9.85 -24.53
CA PRO A 81 11.42 10.17 -23.39
C PRO A 81 12.89 10.10 -23.80
N ASP A 82 13.71 11.02 -23.28
CA ASP A 82 15.14 11.02 -23.50
C ASP A 82 15.76 9.71 -22.97
N LYS A 83 16.30 8.92 -23.89
CA LYS A 83 16.88 7.60 -23.60
C LYS A 83 17.96 7.66 -22.51
N ARG A 84 18.78 8.73 -22.49
CA ARG A 84 19.85 8.91 -21.50
C ARG A 84 19.24 9.15 -20.10
N ARG A 85 18.26 10.02 -19.99
CA ARG A 85 17.56 10.27 -18.72
C ARG A 85 16.86 9.02 -18.24
N THR A 86 16.14 8.31 -19.11
CA THR A 86 15.47 7.05 -18.76
C THR A 86 16.44 6.01 -18.23
N ALA A 87 17.62 5.85 -18.88
CA ALA A 87 18.64 4.92 -18.42
C ALA A 87 19.19 5.31 -17.03
N VAL A 88 19.47 6.61 -16.81
CA VAL A 88 19.94 7.09 -15.50
C VAL A 88 18.92 6.81 -14.40
N TYR A 89 17.65 7.16 -14.60
CA TYR A 89 16.62 6.89 -13.61
C TYR A 89 16.41 5.39 -13.40
N GLY A 90 16.55 4.56 -14.45
CA GLY A 90 16.54 3.11 -14.33
C GLY A 90 17.66 2.58 -13.42
N VAL A 91 18.87 3.10 -13.56
CA VAL A 91 20.01 2.75 -12.68
C VAL A 91 19.74 3.20 -11.24
N LEU A 92 19.27 4.44 -11.03
CA LEU A 92 18.93 4.92 -9.68
C LEU A 92 17.82 4.11 -9.04
N PHE A 93 16.83 3.68 -9.81
CA PHE A 93 15.78 2.77 -9.35
C PHE A 93 16.37 1.41 -8.93
N CYS A 94 17.26 0.83 -9.72
CA CYS A 94 17.95 -0.42 -9.35
C CYS A 94 18.78 -0.25 -8.05
N VAL A 95 19.45 0.88 -7.85
CA VAL A 95 20.14 1.19 -6.60
C VAL A 95 19.16 1.25 -5.43
N ALA A 96 18.02 1.93 -5.59
CA ALA A 96 16.99 1.99 -4.56
C ALA A 96 16.44 0.61 -4.21
N VAL A 97 16.16 -0.23 -5.20
CA VAL A 97 15.72 -1.63 -4.97
C VAL A 97 16.81 -2.44 -4.25
N ALA A 98 18.06 -2.32 -4.66
CA ALA A 98 19.19 -2.99 -4.01
C ALA A 98 19.35 -2.58 -2.53
N MET A 99 19.11 -1.30 -2.20
CA MET A 99 19.05 -0.83 -0.81
C MET A 99 17.94 -1.53 0.00
N VAL A 100 16.73 -1.59 -0.54
CA VAL A 100 15.60 -2.24 0.15
C VAL A 100 15.87 -3.72 0.37
N LEU A 101 16.43 -4.40 -0.63
CA LEU A 101 16.80 -5.82 -0.55
C LEU A 101 18.09 -6.08 0.27
N ARG A 102 18.63 -5.03 0.92
CA ARG A 102 19.85 -5.08 1.78
C ARG A 102 21.13 -5.48 1.04
N GLY A 103 21.16 -5.36 -0.28
CA GLY A 103 22.37 -5.55 -1.09
C GLY A 103 23.35 -4.40 -0.97
N ILE A 104 22.88 -3.20 -0.63
CA ILE A 104 23.68 -1.97 -0.43
C ILE A 104 23.27 -1.32 0.88
N PRO A 105 24.21 -0.85 1.71
CA PRO A 105 23.89 -0.06 2.90
C PRO A 105 23.06 1.18 2.54
N TYR A 106 21.99 1.44 3.31
CA TYR A 106 21.01 2.50 3.00
C TYR A 106 21.66 3.89 2.90
N TRP A 107 22.63 4.20 3.76
CA TRP A 107 23.33 5.48 3.74
C TRP A 107 24.16 5.68 2.46
N LEU A 108 24.80 4.60 1.95
CA LEU A 108 25.58 4.66 0.72
C LEU A 108 24.68 4.84 -0.50
N GLY A 109 23.61 4.05 -0.59
CA GLY A 109 22.65 4.17 -1.69
C GLY A 109 21.94 5.52 -1.69
N LEU A 110 21.57 6.05 -0.51
CA LEU A 110 21.00 7.39 -0.38
C LEU A 110 22.00 8.46 -0.85
N LEU A 111 23.26 8.37 -0.45
CA LEU A 111 24.31 9.29 -0.89
C LEU A 111 24.45 9.28 -2.41
N VAL A 112 24.53 8.08 -3.02
CA VAL A 112 24.64 7.94 -4.49
C VAL A 112 23.43 8.56 -5.20
N ILE A 113 22.21 8.27 -4.75
CA ILE A 113 20.99 8.81 -5.35
C ILE A 113 20.94 10.34 -5.22
N VAL A 114 21.20 10.88 -4.03
CA VAL A 114 21.17 12.33 -3.79
C VAL A 114 22.23 13.04 -4.62
N MET A 115 23.46 12.54 -4.64
CA MET A 115 24.56 13.14 -5.43
C MET A 115 24.27 13.09 -6.93
N ALA A 116 23.75 11.95 -7.43
CA ALA A 116 23.36 11.83 -8.83
C ALA A 116 22.24 12.83 -9.19
N LEU A 117 21.21 12.96 -8.36
CA LEU A 117 20.12 13.91 -8.60
C LEU A 117 20.55 15.37 -8.46
N LEU A 118 21.47 15.68 -7.54
CA LEU A 118 22.04 17.04 -7.41
C LEU A 118 22.76 17.47 -8.69
N VAL A 119 23.42 16.55 -9.39
CA VAL A 119 24.14 16.83 -10.62
C VAL A 119 23.21 16.79 -11.85
N LEU A 120 22.33 15.80 -11.92
CA LEU A 120 21.55 15.50 -13.13
C LEU A 120 20.16 16.14 -13.15
N ASP A 121 19.49 16.21 -11.99
CA ASP A 121 18.14 16.76 -11.88
C ASP A 121 17.82 17.25 -10.46
N ARG A 122 18.26 18.44 -10.12
CA ARG A 122 17.98 19.07 -8.82
C ARG A 122 16.50 19.29 -8.56
N ARG A 123 15.68 19.42 -9.62
CA ARG A 123 14.24 19.63 -9.48
C ARG A 123 13.54 18.40 -8.92
N ALA A 124 14.06 17.20 -9.20
CA ALA A 124 13.53 15.97 -8.61
C ALA A 124 13.64 15.94 -7.08
N LEU A 125 14.73 16.49 -6.50
CA LEU A 125 14.88 16.62 -5.05
C LEU A 125 13.90 17.63 -4.43
N LEU A 126 13.57 18.69 -5.15
CA LEU A 126 12.55 19.66 -4.72
C LEU A 126 11.14 19.10 -4.82
N GLY A 127 10.92 18.10 -5.70
CA GLY A 127 9.66 17.39 -5.87
C GLY A 127 9.39 16.31 -4.82
N VAL A 128 10.28 16.09 -3.87
CA VAL A 128 10.05 15.13 -2.77
C VAL A 128 8.88 15.59 -1.91
N ASP A 129 7.95 14.69 -1.62
CA ASP A 129 6.84 14.94 -0.71
C ASP A 129 7.32 14.94 0.74
N TRP A 130 7.86 16.08 1.17
CA TRP A 130 8.32 16.29 2.56
C TRP A 130 7.17 16.16 3.56
N GLY A 131 5.93 16.50 3.16
CA GLY A 131 4.73 16.35 3.99
C GLY A 131 4.47 14.89 4.34
N LEU A 132 4.62 13.99 3.36
CA LEU A 132 4.52 12.56 3.57
C LEU A 132 5.59 12.02 4.52
N LEU A 133 6.84 12.46 4.37
CA LEU A 133 7.94 12.05 5.25
C LEU A 133 7.73 12.52 6.70
N VAL A 134 7.29 13.75 6.90
CA VAL A 134 6.94 14.27 8.23
C VAL A 134 5.77 13.48 8.83
N THR A 135 4.78 13.11 8.02
CA THR A 135 3.65 12.29 8.45
C THR A 135 4.12 10.92 8.94
N PHE A 136 5.05 10.26 8.24
CA PHE A 136 5.63 9.01 8.73
C PHE A 136 6.40 9.19 10.05
N ALA A 137 7.21 10.24 10.18
CA ALA A 137 7.90 10.54 11.43
C ALA A 137 6.92 10.76 12.59
N ALA A 138 5.80 11.43 12.33
CA ALA A 138 4.73 11.61 13.31
C ALA A 138 4.07 10.27 13.70
N PHE A 139 3.83 9.36 12.75
CA PHE A 139 3.30 8.02 13.04
C PHE A 139 4.27 7.19 13.89
N PHE A 140 5.57 7.25 13.64
CA PHE A 140 6.57 6.59 14.49
C PHE A 140 6.56 7.13 15.92
N THR A 141 6.52 8.45 16.06
CA THR A 141 6.46 9.11 17.38
C THR A 141 5.17 8.78 18.10
N PHE A 142 4.03 8.86 17.44
CA PHE A 142 2.71 8.49 17.97
C PHE A 142 2.70 7.04 18.45
N SER A 143 3.13 6.11 17.60
CA SER A 143 3.16 4.68 17.92
C SER A 143 4.08 4.39 19.11
N GLY A 144 5.26 5.03 19.16
CA GLY A 144 6.19 4.91 20.28
C GLY A 144 5.59 5.40 21.60
N ASN A 145 4.81 6.47 21.57
CA ASN A 145 4.11 6.99 22.76
C ASN A 145 2.94 6.09 23.18
N MET A 146 2.14 5.62 22.21
CA MET A 146 1.02 4.69 22.49
C MET A 146 1.52 3.40 23.13
N ALA A 147 2.66 2.88 22.71
CA ALA A 147 3.27 1.68 23.29
C ALA A 147 3.69 1.84 24.77
N ARG A 148 3.78 3.07 25.31
CA ARG A 148 4.13 3.36 26.70
C ARG A 148 2.89 3.45 27.61
N ILE A 149 1.71 3.57 27.04
CA ILE A 149 0.45 3.74 27.77
C ILE A 149 -0.10 2.37 28.15
N GLU A 150 -0.12 2.03 29.44
CA GLU A 150 -0.51 0.69 29.92
C GLU A 150 -1.90 0.23 29.46
N PRO A 151 -2.98 1.04 29.55
CA PRO A 151 -4.29 0.65 29.02
C PRO A 151 -4.28 0.32 27.52
N VAL A 152 -3.45 1.01 26.74
CA VAL A 152 -3.30 0.75 25.29
C VAL A 152 -2.58 -0.60 25.05
N ARG A 153 -1.54 -0.86 25.83
CA ARG A 153 -0.81 -2.14 25.78
C ARG A 153 -1.71 -3.32 26.13
N GLU A 154 -2.48 -3.21 27.21
CA GLU A 154 -3.41 -4.25 27.62
C GLU A 154 -4.50 -4.48 26.57
N LEU A 155 -5.06 -3.42 25.99
CA LEU A 155 -6.05 -3.50 24.92
C LEU A 155 -5.50 -4.26 23.73
N PHE A 156 -4.34 -3.87 23.19
CA PHE A 156 -3.76 -4.53 22.00
C PHE A 156 -3.28 -5.94 22.33
N ARG A 157 -2.71 -6.19 23.51
CA ARG A 157 -2.35 -7.54 23.93
C ARG A 157 -3.59 -8.45 23.94
N LYS A 158 -4.71 -7.98 24.48
CA LYS A 158 -5.97 -8.72 24.50
C LYS A 158 -6.54 -8.92 23.10
N LEU A 159 -6.53 -7.90 22.25
CA LEU A 159 -7.01 -8.02 20.87
C LEU A 159 -6.17 -9.01 20.06
N LEU A 160 -4.85 -8.95 20.19
CA LEU A 160 -3.92 -9.82 19.45
C LEU A 160 -4.00 -11.30 19.83
N THR A 161 -4.64 -11.66 20.95
CA THR A 161 -4.96 -13.07 21.26
C THR A 161 -5.89 -13.70 20.21
N HIS A 162 -6.65 -12.90 19.47
CA HIS A 162 -7.51 -13.34 18.38
C HIS A 162 -6.77 -13.50 17.03
N GLY A 163 -5.44 -13.31 17.03
CA GLY A 163 -4.56 -13.39 15.87
C GLY A 163 -4.19 -12.01 15.29
N ALA A 164 -2.93 -11.87 14.91
CA ALA A 164 -2.42 -10.58 14.39
C ALA A 164 -3.07 -10.17 13.07
N MET A 165 -3.36 -11.11 12.18
CA MET A 165 -3.94 -10.82 10.85
C MET A 165 -5.32 -10.15 10.93
N PRO A 166 -6.36 -10.71 11.60
CA PRO A 166 -7.67 -10.07 11.66
C PRO A 166 -7.61 -8.75 12.42
N VAL A 167 -6.83 -8.66 13.51
CA VAL A 167 -6.68 -7.42 14.27
C VAL A 167 -6.04 -6.33 13.42
N ALA A 168 -5.00 -6.66 12.65
CA ALA A 168 -4.34 -5.72 11.75
C ALA A 168 -5.27 -5.23 10.62
N ALA A 169 -6.03 -6.15 10.02
CA ALA A 169 -7.00 -5.81 8.99
C ALA A 169 -8.09 -4.87 9.51
N LEU A 170 -8.63 -5.13 10.71
CA LEU A 170 -9.65 -4.29 11.35
C LEU A 170 -9.08 -2.94 11.80
N THR A 171 -7.91 -2.93 12.43
CA THR A 171 -7.24 -1.69 12.86
C THR A 171 -6.97 -0.76 11.67
N SER A 172 -6.60 -1.34 10.52
CA SER A 172 -6.40 -0.58 9.28
C SER A 172 -7.65 0.17 8.82
N GLN A 173 -8.85 -0.31 9.15
CA GLN A 173 -10.11 0.36 8.79
C GLN A 173 -10.31 1.69 9.55
N VAL A 174 -9.64 1.86 10.69
CA VAL A 174 -9.81 3.02 11.58
C VAL A 174 -8.68 4.01 11.44
N ILE A 175 -7.42 3.53 11.43
CA ILE A 175 -6.24 4.40 11.47
C ILE A 175 -5.36 4.31 10.22
N SER A 176 -5.80 3.60 9.17
CA SER A 176 -5.02 3.28 7.96
C SER A 176 -3.96 2.18 8.17
N ASN A 177 -3.63 1.49 7.08
CA ASN A 177 -2.75 0.31 7.09
C ASN A 177 -1.31 0.62 7.52
N VAL A 178 -0.75 1.77 7.14
CA VAL A 178 0.62 2.14 7.53
C VAL A 178 0.73 2.45 9.02
N PRO A 179 -0.10 3.34 9.62
CA PRO A 179 -0.13 3.52 11.07
C PRO A 179 -0.45 2.24 11.84
N ALA A 180 -1.36 1.39 11.33
CA ALA A 180 -1.68 0.12 11.94
C ALA A 180 -0.45 -0.81 11.99
N ALA A 181 0.32 -0.90 10.90
CA ALA A 181 1.57 -1.66 10.86
C ALA A 181 2.57 -1.17 11.91
N ILE A 182 2.78 0.15 11.99
CA ILE A 182 3.73 0.76 12.92
C ILE A 182 3.28 0.58 14.38
N LEU A 183 1.98 0.73 14.65
CA LEU A 183 1.44 0.60 16.00
C LEU A 183 1.47 -0.86 16.49
N LEU A 184 0.91 -1.77 15.69
CA LEU A 184 0.75 -3.17 16.10
C LEU A 184 2.08 -3.92 16.18
N SER A 185 3.09 -3.54 15.39
CA SER A 185 4.43 -4.12 15.47
C SER A 185 5.11 -3.94 16.84
N ARG A 186 4.57 -3.03 17.70
CA ARG A 186 5.04 -2.84 19.06
C ARG A 186 4.49 -3.85 20.05
N PHE A 187 3.48 -4.63 19.66
CA PHE A 187 2.71 -5.49 20.55
C PHE A 187 2.67 -6.95 20.13
N THR A 188 3.21 -7.32 18.98
CA THR A 188 3.22 -8.70 18.48
C THR A 188 4.50 -9.02 17.73
N ASP A 189 4.98 -10.25 17.88
CA ASP A 189 6.08 -10.83 17.09
C ASP A 189 5.55 -11.66 15.90
N ASP A 190 4.21 -11.82 15.77
CA ASP A 190 3.58 -12.46 14.62
C ASP A 190 3.59 -11.50 13.41
N TYR A 191 4.79 -11.33 12.84
CA TYR A 191 4.97 -10.49 11.64
C TYR A 191 4.28 -11.05 10.40
N ARG A 192 4.06 -12.39 10.32
CA ARG A 192 3.37 -13.01 9.18
C ARG A 192 1.90 -12.59 9.15
N GLY A 193 1.20 -12.78 10.27
CA GLY A 193 -0.17 -12.32 10.42
C GLY A 193 -0.31 -10.82 10.27
N LEU A 194 0.60 -10.06 10.87
CA LEU A 194 0.59 -8.60 10.78
C LEU A 194 0.78 -8.12 9.33
N LEU A 195 1.77 -8.68 8.61
CA LEU A 195 2.10 -8.31 7.23
C LEU A 195 0.92 -8.58 6.29
N VAL A 196 0.32 -9.78 6.36
CA VAL A 196 -0.86 -10.11 5.57
C VAL A 196 -2.03 -9.20 5.95
N GLY A 197 -2.30 -9.04 7.26
CA GLY A 197 -3.44 -8.28 7.78
C GLY A 197 -3.45 -6.82 7.36
N VAL A 198 -2.32 -6.10 7.44
CA VAL A 198 -2.27 -4.68 7.02
C VAL A 198 -2.36 -4.50 5.51
N ASN A 199 -1.93 -5.49 4.72
CA ASN A 199 -2.03 -5.42 3.26
C ASN A 199 -3.46 -5.68 2.78
N ILE A 200 -4.11 -6.75 3.22
CA ILE A 200 -5.53 -6.98 2.90
C ILE A 200 -6.42 -5.92 3.54
N GLY A 201 -6.05 -5.43 4.73
CA GLY A 201 -6.73 -4.35 5.44
C GLY A 201 -6.68 -3.00 4.70
N GLY A 202 -5.78 -2.81 3.76
CA GLY A 202 -5.77 -1.65 2.86
C GLY A 202 -6.98 -1.57 1.94
N ALA A 203 -7.66 -2.70 1.67
CA ALA A 203 -9.00 -2.74 1.11
C ALA A 203 -10.03 -2.56 2.25
N GLY A 204 -11.12 -1.81 2.00
CA GLY A 204 -12.18 -1.58 3.00
C GLY A 204 -12.61 -0.13 3.02
N THR A 205 -12.43 0.56 4.15
CA THR A 205 -12.81 1.97 4.28
C THR A 205 -11.93 2.90 3.44
N LEU A 206 -12.40 4.12 3.19
CA LEU A 206 -11.59 5.15 2.52
C LEU A 206 -10.31 5.48 3.30
N VAL A 207 -10.37 5.41 4.63
CA VAL A 207 -9.24 5.72 5.52
C VAL A 207 -8.23 4.58 5.56
N ALA A 208 -8.63 3.36 5.17
CA ALA A 208 -7.80 2.18 5.27
C ALA A 208 -6.48 2.27 4.47
N SER A 209 -6.46 3.07 3.40
CA SER A 209 -5.23 3.28 2.62
C SER A 209 -5.16 4.66 1.98
N LEU A 210 -3.93 5.12 1.77
CA LEU A 210 -3.65 6.37 1.06
C LEU A 210 -4.16 6.33 -0.38
N ALA A 211 -4.06 5.18 -1.07
CA ALA A 211 -4.55 5.03 -2.43
C ALA A 211 -6.06 5.25 -2.53
N SER A 212 -6.82 4.78 -1.53
CA SER A 212 -8.27 5.00 -1.43
C SER A 212 -8.62 6.48 -1.29
N LEU A 213 -7.90 7.21 -0.44
CA LEU A 213 -8.08 8.64 -0.25
C LEU A 213 -7.74 9.44 -1.53
N ILE A 214 -6.65 9.09 -2.21
CA ILE A 214 -6.26 9.72 -3.49
C ILE A 214 -7.34 9.46 -4.55
N THR A 215 -7.80 8.23 -4.69
CA THR A 215 -8.84 7.86 -5.66
C THR A 215 -10.14 8.62 -5.40
N PHE A 216 -10.56 8.73 -4.14
CA PHE A 216 -11.74 9.50 -3.75
C PHE A 216 -11.58 10.99 -4.06
N ARG A 217 -10.45 11.58 -3.69
CA ARG A 217 -10.15 13.00 -3.93
C ARG A 217 -10.15 13.32 -5.42
N GLU A 218 -9.51 12.50 -6.23
CA GLU A 218 -9.48 12.70 -7.68
C GLU A 218 -10.87 12.50 -8.32
N TYR A 219 -11.65 11.53 -7.84
CA TYR A 219 -13.02 11.36 -8.34
C TYR A 219 -13.90 12.58 -8.03
N THR A 220 -13.93 13.04 -6.78
CA THR A 220 -14.77 14.17 -6.35
C THR A 220 -14.38 15.49 -7.00
N LYS A 221 -13.12 15.65 -7.38
CA LYS A 221 -12.63 16.83 -8.11
C LYS A 221 -13.20 16.91 -9.54
N HIS A 222 -13.37 15.76 -10.19
CA HIS A 222 -13.80 15.69 -11.59
C HIS A 222 -15.29 15.44 -11.77
N VAL A 223 -15.97 14.80 -10.80
CA VAL A 223 -17.38 14.41 -10.89
C VAL A 223 -18.16 15.00 -9.72
N LYS A 224 -18.86 16.12 -10.01
CA LYS A 224 -19.70 16.77 -9.00
C LYS A 224 -21.05 16.07 -8.86
N GLY A 225 -21.57 15.99 -7.63
CA GLY A 225 -22.94 15.51 -7.34
C GLY A 225 -23.15 14.00 -7.29
N GLN A 226 -22.11 13.18 -7.51
CA GLN A 226 -22.24 11.70 -7.47
C GLN A 226 -21.44 11.05 -6.32
N THR A 227 -21.03 11.81 -5.32
CA THR A 227 -20.21 11.36 -4.20
C THR A 227 -20.87 10.21 -3.43
N GLY A 228 -22.17 10.29 -3.15
CA GLY A 228 -22.88 9.22 -2.43
C GLY A 228 -22.88 7.90 -3.20
N ARG A 229 -23.10 7.95 -4.50
CA ARG A 229 -23.06 6.76 -5.36
C ARG A 229 -21.67 6.13 -5.45
N PHE A 230 -20.65 6.99 -5.53
CA PHE A 230 -19.25 6.54 -5.44
C PHE A 230 -19.00 5.81 -4.12
N MET A 231 -19.39 6.39 -2.99
CA MET A 231 -19.19 5.83 -1.67
C MET A 231 -19.83 4.45 -1.50
N VAL A 232 -21.07 4.28 -1.97
CA VAL A 232 -21.77 2.98 -1.89
C VAL A 232 -21.04 1.92 -2.70
N LEU A 233 -20.71 2.21 -3.97
CA LEU A 233 -20.03 1.25 -4.84
C LEU A 233 -18.59 0.97 -4.36
N PHE A 234 -17.87 2.02 -3.95
CA PHE A 234 -16.55 1.91 -3.34
C PHE A 234 -16.59 0.97 -2.14
N SER A 235 -17.50 1.22 -1.19
CA SER A 235 -17.61 0.41 0.03
C SER A 235 -18.00 -1.04 -0.30
N ALA A 236 -18.97 -1.26 -1.18
CA ALA A 236 -19.41 -2.60 -1.54
C ALA A 236 -18.26 -3.45 -2.13
N ILE A 237 -17.50 -2.89 -3.07
CA ILE A 237 -16.37 -3.59 -3.70
C ILE A 237 -15.24 -3.79 -2.68
N SER A 238 -14.84 -2.73 -1.97
CA SER A 238 -13.73 -2.78 -1.02
C SER A 238 -13.97 -3.76 0.12
N PHE A 239 -15.15 -3.73 0.75
CA PHE A 239 -15.49 -4.69 1.79
C PHE A 239 -15.71 -6.10 1.25
N GLY A 240 -16.17 -6.25 0.00
CA GLY A 240 -16.23 -7.53 -0.69
C GLY A 240 -14.82 -8.15 -0.83
N PHE A 241 -13.85 -7.38 -1.31
CA PHE A 241 -12.44 -7.82 -1.39
C PHE A 241 -11.88 -8.14 -0.01
N LEU A 242 -12.05 -7.23 0.97
CA LEU A 242 -11.59 -7.44 2.34
C LEU A 242 -12.16 -8.73 2.95
N GLY A 243 -13.48 -8.96 2.82
CA GLY A 243 -14.14 -10.14 3.36
C GLY A 243 -13.62 -11.43 2.76
N VAL A 244 -13.55 -11.50 1.42
CA VAL A 244 -13.04 -12.70 0.71
C VAL A 244 -11.59 -12.98 1.09
N LEU A 245 -10.72 -11.95 1.08
CA LEU A 245 -9.31 -12.09 1.41
C LEU A 245 -9.12 -12.48 2.87
N LEU A 246 -9.86 -11.87 3.80
CA LEU A 246 -9.77 -12.18 5.23
C LEU A 246 -10.16 -13.64 5.51
N VAL A 247 -11.27 -14.12 4.95
CA VAL A 247 -11.72 -15.50 5.12
C VAL A 247 -10.71 -16.47 4.51
N ALA A 248 -10.31 -16.25 3.27
CA ALA A 248 -9.39 -17.14 2.58
C ALA A 248 -8.03 -17.23 3.28
N MET A 249 -7.47 -16.08 3.71
CA MET A 249 -6.19 -16.06 4.41
C MET A 249 -6.29 -16.64 5.83
N THR A 250 -7.42 -16.47 6.52
CA THR A 250 -7.65 -17.13 7.81
C THR A 250 -7.65 -18.66 7.69
N LEU A 251 -8.22 -19.17 6.61
CA LEU A 251 -8.22 -20.63 6.35
C LEU A 251 -6.85 -21.14 5.91
N TRP A 252 -6.10 -20.34 5.16
CA TRP A 252 -4.77 -20.74 4.66
C TRP A 252 -3.69 -20.68 5.74
N MET A 253 -3.78 -19.75 6.69
CA MET A 253 -2.77 -19.58 7.77
C MET A 253 -3.01 -20.45 9.01
N ARG A 254 -4.10 -21.24 9.04
CA ARG A 254 -4.34 -22.28 10.07
C ARG A 254 -3.52 -23.52 9.80
#